data_cee664a8a0d6adb3a8e3da67a184b676
#
_entry.id   cee664a8a0d6adb3a8e3da67a184b676
#
_cell.length_a   1.000
_cell.length_b   1.000
_cell.length_c   1.000
_cell.angle_alpha   90.00
_cell.angle_beta   90.00
_cell.angle_gamma   90.00
#
_symmetry.space_group_name_H-M   'P 1'
#
loop_
_entity.id
_entity.type
_entity.pdbx_description
1 polymer ?
#
loop_
_entity_poly.entity_id
_entity_poly.type
_entity_poly.pdbx_seq_one_letter_code
_entity_poly.pdbx_strand_id
1 'polypeptide(L)'
;YEGVVERIDEIIAKRMPVTRQFNYLYEALSGAIEFGSPYMIMHKIKTALKEKNDSLLAASKAQLEEVFNDIHNKDYDHEVDRAVAKAILPALAQKLQPEQLPVFYQTIQSKYKGDYNAFVDDMYDNSILANRTNFDKFMKKPTVKAIEKDPATAYSRSKIEKLKAVSIEEKALSNGLELLHKAYIRGLGEMKLPVPSYPDANFTLRLTYGNVKAYSPRDAIHYNYYTTTDGILEKENPEDREFVVPAKLKELILNKDFGRYAICLLYTS
;
A
#
# COMPACT_ATOMS: atom_id res chain seq x y z
N TYR A 1 -30.24 17.12 15.28
CA TYR A 1 -28.80 16.75 15.43
C TYR A 1 -28.50 16.07 16.77
N GLU A 2 -29.51 15.83 17.60
CA GLU A 2 -29.36 15.12 18.87
C GLU A 2 -28.76 13.72 18.65
N GLY A 3 -27.77 13.35 19.47
CA GLY A 3 -27.12 12.05 19.41
C GLY A 3 -26.21 11.80 18.19
N VAL A 4 -25.91 12.80 17.36
CA VAL A 4 -25.03 12.61 16.19
C VAL A 4 -23.60 12.29 16.60
N VAL A 5 -23.07 12.97 17.62
CA VAL A 5 -21.70 12.78 18.11
C VAL A 5 -21.56 11.38 18.72
N GLU A 6 -22.48 10.98 19.57
CA GLU A 6 -22.50 9.65 20.20
C GLU A 6 -22.58 8.53 19.15
N ARG A 7 -23.37 8.72 18.09
CA ARG A 7 -23.46 7.75 16.98
C ARG A 7 -22.19 7.70 16.14
N ILE A 8 -21.48 8.82 15.99
CA ILE A 8 -20.15 8.87 15.36
C ILE A 8 -19.18 8.02 16.19
N ASP A 9 -19.14 8.22 17.51
CA ASP A 9 -18.25 7.47 18.40
C ASP A 9 -18.56 5.96 18.38
N GLU A 10 -19.83 5.57 18.37
CA GLU A 10 -20.25 4.18 18.24
C GLU A 10 -19.77 3.53 16.94
N ILE A 11 -19.93 4.23 15.80
CA ILE A 11 -19.48 3.72 14.51
C ILE A 11 -17.94 3.64 14.45
N ILE A 12 -17.23 4.63 14.97
CA ILE A 12 -15.77 4.61 15.05
C ILE A 12 -15.30 3.43 15.89
N ALA A 13 -15.90 3.20 17.06
CA ALA A 13 -15.55 2.07 17.91
C ALA A 13 -15.75 0.72 17.21
N LYS A 14 -16.81 0.55 16.43
CA LYS A 14 -17.07 -0.66 15.63
C LYS A 14 -16.12 -0.78 14.43
N ARG A 15 -15.78 0.34 13.79
CA ARG A 15 -14.95 0.38 12.58
C ARG A 15 -13.47 0.13 12.87
N MET A 16 -12.94 0.65 13.98
CA MET A 16 -11.51 0.54 14.32
C MET A 16 -10.95 -0.89 14.25
N PRO A 17 -11.57 -1.93 14.85
CA PRO A 17 -11.05 -3.28 14.76
C PRO A 17 -11.10 -3.86 13.33
N VAL A 18 -12.13 -3.53 12.56
CA VAL A 18 -12.27 -3.97 11.15
C VAL A 18 -11.22 -3.32 10.26
N THR A 19 -11.04 -2.00 10.38
CA THR A 19 -10.00 -1.26 9.66
C THR A 19 -8.60 -1.75 10.02
N ARG A 20 -8.34 -2.02 11.30
CA ARG A 20 -7.07 -2.60 11.75
C ARG A 20 -6.82 -3.96 11.12
N GLN A 21 -7.81 -4.84 11.10
CA GLN A 21 -7.72 -6.14 10.45
C GLN A 21 -7.44 -5.99 8.95
N PHE A 22 -8.17 -5.11 8.26
CA PHE A 22 -7.98 -4.84 6.84
C PHE A 22 -6.56 -4.37 6.56
N ASN A 23 -6.06 -3.39 7.31
CA ASN A 23 -4.72 -2.84 7.12
C ASN A 23 -3.64 -3.89 7.35
N TYR A 24 -3.70 -4.68 8.42
CA TYR A 24 -2.74 -5.76 8.64
C TYR A 24 -2.74 -6.79 7.50
N LEU A 25 -3.92 -7.19 7.02
CA LEU A 25 -4.01 -8.12 5.90
C LEU A 25 -3.49 -7.53 4.60
N TYR A 26 -3.85 -6.27 4.33
CA TYR A 26 -3.44 -5.59 3.09
C TYR A 26 -1.94 -5.35 3.04
N GLU A 27 -1.38 -4.73 4.09
CA GLU A 27 0.05 -4.41 4.16
C GLU A 27 0.92 -5.68 4.14
N ALA A 28 0.55 -6.69 4.90
CA ALA A 28 1.34 -7.92 4.95
C ALA A 28 1.24 -8.76 3.67
N LEU A 29 0.03 -8.89 3.09
CA LEU A 29 -0.21 -9.88 2.03
C LEU A 29 -0.24 -9.27 0.62
N SER A 30 -0.44 -7.95 0.50
CA SER A 30 -0.49 -7.26 -0.79
C SER A 30 0.54 -6.14 -0.91
N GLY A 31 0.96 -5.54 0.19
CA GLY A 31 2.00 -4.52 0.22
C GLY A 31 3.41 -5.11 0.34
N ALA A 32 3.59 -6.14 1.17
CA ALA A 32 4.91 -6.70 1.45
C ALA A 32 5.29 -7.90 0.56
N ILE A 33 4.35 -8.76 0.17
CA ILE A 33 4.60 -9.93 -0.66
C ILE A 33 4.17 -9.63 -2.09
N GLU A 34 5.16 -9.56 -2.99
CA GLU A 34 4.94 -9.27 -4.41
C GLU A 34 4.53 -10.52 -5.19
N PHE A 35 5.14 -11.68 -4.86
CA PHE A 35 4.83 -12.93 -5.52
C PHE A 35 3.41 -13.41 -5.22
N GLY A 36 2.76 -13.86 -6.25
CA GLY A 36 1.44 -14.46 -6.15
C GLY A 36 0.94 -14.88 -7.52
N SER A 37 -0.20 -15.54 -7.56
CA SER A 37 -0.85 -15.89 -8.81
C SER A 37 -1.88 -14.82 -9.17
N PRO A 38 -1.99 -14.43 -10.44
CA PRO A 38 -3.05 -13.55 -10.93
C PRO A 38 -4.40 -14.29 -10.92
N TYR A 39 -4.98 -14.40 -9.73
CA TYR A 39 -6.15 -15.22 -9.45
C TYR A 39 -7.28 -15.06 -10.47
N MET A 40 -7.56 -13.83 -10.91
CA MET A 40 -8.62 -13.59 -11.89
C MET A 40 -8.30 -14.18 -13.26
N ILE A 41 -7.04 -14.16 -13.69
CA ILE A 41 -6.61 -14.75 -14.96
C ILE A 41 -6.66 -16.28 -14.84
N MET A 42 -6.17 -16.83 -13.74
CA MET A 42 -6.25 -18.27 -13.46
C MET A 42 -7.69 -18.77 -13.39
N HIS A 43 -8.60 -17.95 -12.84
CA HIS A 43 -10.03 -18.26 -12.85
C HIS A 43 -10.60 -18.26 -14.27
N LYS A 44 -10.26 -17.27 -15.12
CA LYS A 44 -10.67 -17.25 -16.53
C LYS A 44 -10.17 -18.47 -17.28
N ILE A 45 -8.91 -18.87 -17.11
CA ILE A 45 -8.36 -20.10 -17.70
C ILE A 45 -9.14 -21.33 -17.22
N LYS A 46 -9.42 -21.43 -15.92
CA LYS A 46 -10.22 -22.53 -15.35
C LYS A 46 -11.62 -22.59 -15.96
N THR A 47 -12.28 -21.46 -16.12
CA THR A 47 -13.60 -21.34 -16.75
C THR A 47 -13.53 -21.77 -18.21
N ALA A 48 -12.58 -21.22 -18.98
CA ALA A 48 -12.38 -21.58 -20.39
C ALA A 48 -12.16 -23.07 -20.61
N LEU A 49 -11.37 -23.72 -19.74
CA LEU A 49 -11.16 -25.17 -19.78
C LEU A 49 -12.41 -25.97 -19.49
N LYS A 50 -13.24 -25.53 -18.54
CA LYS A 50 -14.52 -26.20 -18.21
C LYS A 50 -15.56 -26.06 -19.31
N GLU A 51 -15.64 -24.88 -19.92
CA GLU A 51 -16.60 -24.52 -20.97
C GLU A 51 -16.11 -24.89 -22.38
N LYS A 52 -14.86 -25.39 -22.50
CA LYS A 52 -14.22 -25.68 -23.79
C LYS A 52 -14.19 -24.45 -24.72
N ASN A 53 -13.95 -23.27 -24.16
CA ASN A 53 -13.89 -22.01 -24.87
C ASN A 53 -12.44 -21.68 -25.26
N ASP A 54 -12.05 -22.06 -26.49
CA ASP A 54 -10.68 -21.91 -26.98
C ASP A 54 -10.27 -20.44 -27.13
N SER A 55 -11.19 -19.55 -27.51
CA SER A 55 -10.91 -18.12 -27.65
C SER A 55 -10.59 -17.48 -26.30
N LEU A 56 -11.42 -17.73 -25.29
CA LEU A 56 -11.17 -17.25 -23.93
C LEU A 56 -9.89 -17.84 -23.35
N LEU A 57 -9.60 -19.12 -23.64
CA LEU A 57 -8.38 -19.78 -23.21
C LEU A 57 -7.14 -19.10 -23.81
N ALA A 58 -7.14 -18.86 -25.12
CA ALA A 58 -6.04 -18.22 -25.83
C ALA A 58 -5.77 -16.80 -25.30
N ALA A 59 -6.83 -15.98 -25.17
CA ALA A 59 -6.73 -14.64 -24.63
C ALA A 59 -6.21 -14.62 -23.17
N SER A 60 -6.70 -15.53 -22.32
CA SER A 60 -6.26 -15.61 -20.92
C SER A 60 -4.83 -16.12 -20.78
N LYS A 61 -4.37 -17.00 -21.68
CA LYS A 61 -2.97 -17.42 -21.72
C LYS A 61 -2.04 -16.28 -22.13
N ALA A 62 -2.42 -15.45 -23.11
CA ALA A 62 -1.63 -14.28 -23.48
C ALA A 62 -1.51 -13.29 -22.31
N GLN A 63 -2.61 -13.00 -21.59
CA GLN A 63 -2.56 -12.19 -20.38
C GLN A 63 -1.66 -12.80 -19.29
N LEU A 64 -1.66 -14.14 -19.14
CA LEU A 64 -0.81 -14.80 -18.16
C LEU A 64 0.68 -14.71 -18.50
N GLU A 65 1.02 -14.75 -19.81
CA GLU A 65 2.39 -14.54 -20.30
C GLU A 65 2.90 -13.12 -19.98
N GLU A 66 2.09 -12.10 -20.18
CA GLU A 66 2.43 -10.72 -19.82
C GLU A 66 2.70 -10.60 -18.32
N VAL A 67 1.81 -11.12 -17.47
CA VAL A 67 2.01 -11.11 -16.01
C VAL A 67 3.25 -11.89 -15.59
N PHE A 68 3.53 -13.04 -16.22
CA PHE A 68 4.75 -13.79 -15.93
C PHE A 68 6.01 -12.97 -16.22
N ASN A 69 6.05 -12.28 -17.36
CA ASN A 69 7.17 -11.43 -17.74
C ASN A 69 7.31 -10.21 -16.81
N ASP A 70 6.20 -9.62 -16.34
CA ASP A 70 6.22 -8.52 -15.39
C ASP A 70 6.73 -8.94 -14.00
N ILE A 71 6.28 -10.08 -13.49
CA ILE A 71 6.76 -10.64 -12.21
C ILE A 71 8.25 -10.97 -12.26
N HIS A 72 8.77 -11.43 -13.41
CA HIS A 72 10.16 -11.81 -13.57
C HIS A 72 10.99 -10.74 -14.30
N ASN A 73 10.62 -9.47 -14.20
CA ASN A 73 11.39 -8.36 -14.73
C ASN A 73 12.63 -8.06 -13.85
N LYS A 74 13.46 -7.13 -14.31
CA LYS A 74 14.72 -6.75 -13.64
C LYS A 74 14.55 -6.12 -12.25
N ASP A 75 13.36 -5.65 -11.93
CA ASP A 75 13.08 -4.90 -10.69
C ASP A 75 12.54 -5.83 -9.57
N TYR A 76 12.22 -7.09 -9.90
CA TYR A 76 11.76 -8.10 -8.95
C TYR A 76 12.90 -9.01 -8.49
N ASP A 77 13.09 -9.12 -7.19
CA ASP A 77 14.03 -10.06 -6.57
C ASP A 77 13.29 -11.19 -5.84
N HIS A 78 13.32 -12.36 -6.46
CA HIS A 78 12.62 -13.55 -5.98
C HIS A 78 13.07 -14.04 -4.58
N GLU A 79 14.37 -13.94 -4.28
CA GLU A 79 14.90 -14.40 -2.99
C GLU A 79 14.63 -13.40 -1.87
N VAL A 80 14.66 -12.10 -2.17
CA VAL A 80 14.27 -11.05 -1.22
C VAL A 80 12.80 -11.18 -0.87
N ASP A 81 11.91 -11.29 -1.87
CA ASP A 81 10.47 -11.44 -1.65
C ASP A 81 10.13 -12.73 -0.88
N ARG A 82 10.82 -13.84 -1.19
CA ARG A 82 10.74 -15.10 -0.44
C ARG A 82 11.12 -14.93 1.03
N ALA A 83 12.21 -14.21 1.32
CA ALA A 83 12.65 -13.93 2.68
C ALA A 83 11.64 -13.06 3.42
N VAL A 84 11.07 -12.04 2.75
CA VAL A 84 9.99 -11.21 3.28
C VAL A 84 8.77 -12.05 3.61
N ALA A 85 8.34 -12.93 2.71
CA ALA A 85 7.19 -13.81 2.94
C ALA A 85 7.39 -14.72 4.16
N LYS A 86 8.59 -15.30 4.33
CA LYS A 86 8.95 -16.12 5.51
C LYS A 86 8.88 -15.35 6.83
N ALA A 87 9.20 -14.06 6.80
CA ALA A 87 9.17 -13.22 8.00
C ALA A 87 7.76 -12.69 8.30
N ILE A 88 7.03 -12.24 7.27
CA ILE A 88 5.77 -11.52 7.45
C ILE A 88 4.59 -12.45 7.77
N LEU A 89 4.53 -13.66 7.21
CA LEU A 89 3.41 -14.57 7.44
C LEU A 89 3.28 -14.99 8.92
N PRO A 90 4.34 -15.45 9.62
CA PRO A 90 4.22 -15.74 11.05
C PRO A 90 3.96 -14.47 11.88
N ALA A 91 4.50 -13.31 11.51
CA ALA A 91 4.26 -12.06 12.20
C ALA A 91 2.79 -11.63 12.11
N LEU A 92 2.16 -11.79 10.94
CA LEU A 92 0.73 -11.52 10.77
C LEU A 92 -0.13 -12.46 11.62
N ALA A 93 0.22 -13.75 11.71
CA ALA A 93 -0.48 -14.71 12.53
C ALA A 93 -0.43 -14.39 14.04
N GLN A 94 0.60 -13.66 14.51
CA GLN A 94 0.69 -13.18 15.88
C GLN A 94 -0.18 -11.94 16.16
N LYS A 95 -0.59 -11.21 15.13
CA LYS A 95 -1.35 -9.94 15.25
C LYS A 95 -2.85 -10.12 15.11
N LEU A 96 -3.29 -11.18 14.46
CA LEU A 96 -4.70 -11.45 14.17
C LEU A 96 -5.14 -12.79 14.78
N GLN A 97 -6.43 -12.87 15.16
CA GLN A 97 -7.02 -14.11 15.61
C GLN A 97 -7.16 -15.09 14.43
N PRO A 98 -7.21 -16.42 14.68
CA PRO A 98 -7.31 -17.42 13.61
C PRO A 98 -8.46 -17.19 12.62
N GLU A 99 -9.62 -16.71 13.10
CA GLU A 99 -10.82 -16.43 12.29
C GLU A 99 -10.64 -15.19 11.40
N GLN A 100 -9.73 -14.33 11.78
CA GLN A 100 -9.40 -13.11 11.04
C GLN A 100 -8.42 -13.36 9.89
N LEU A 101 -7.71 -14.49 9.93
CA LEU A 101 -6.71 -14.86 8.92
C LEU A 101 -7.36 -15.49 7.68
N PRO A 102 -6.73 -15.39 6.49
CA PRO A 102 -7.13 -16.13 5.30
C PRO A 102 -7.04 -17.65 5.47
N VAL A 103 -7.84 -18.39 4.70
CA VAL A 103 -7.93 -19.86 4.81
C VAL A 103 -6.59 -20.57 4.55
N PHE A 104 -5.67 -19.98 3.80
CA PHE A 104 -4.35 -20.61 3.58
C PHE A 104 -3.57 -20.81 4.90
N TYR A 105 -3.82 -20.06 5.96
CA TYR A 105 -3.24 -20.31 7.28
C TYR A 105 -3.68 -21.66 7.87
N GLN A 106 -4.90 -22.08 7.61
CA GLN A 106 -5.36 -23.42 7.99
C GLN A 106 -4.62 -24.49 7.18
N THR A 107 -4.29 -24.20 5.91
CA THR A 107 -3.47 -25.09 5.08
C THR A 107 -2.04 -25.20 5.63
N ILE A 108 -1.46 -24.11 6.11
CA ILE A 108 -0.15 -24.14 6.78
C ILE A 108 -0.20 -25.07 7.98
N GLN A 109 -1.23 -24.97 8.82
CA GLN A 109 -1.38 -25.85 9.98
C GLN A 109 -1.58 -27.31 9.60
N SER A 110 -2.46 -27.60 8.65
CA SER A 110 -2.86 -28.98 8.32
C SER A 110 -1.85 -29.70 7.40
N LYS A 111 -1.39 -29.06 6.33
CA LYS A 111 -0.49 -29.65 5.32
C LYS A 111 0.99 -29.51 5.71
N TYR A 112 1.38 -28.36 6.25
CA TYR A 112 2.78 -28.06 6.57
C TYR A 112 3.09 -28.13 8.07
N LYS A 113 2.14 -28.62 8.92
CA LYS A 113 2.31 -28.81 10.37
C LYS A 113 2.75 -27.52 11.09
N GLY A 114 2.30 -26.36 10.61
CA GLY A 114 2.64 -25.06 11.17
C GLY A 114 3.98 -24.48 10.67
N ASP A 115 4.67 -25.16 9.75
CA ASP A 115 5.92 -24.66 9.17
C ASP A 115 5.64 -23.67 8.04
N TYR A 116 5.75 -22.39 8.38
CA TYR A 116 5.60 -21.27 7.44
C TYR A 116 6.68 -21.27 6.36
N ASN A 117 7.90 -21.67 6.69
CA ASN A 117 8.99 -21.71 5.74
C ASN A 117 8.74 -22.77 4.65
N ALA A 118 8.30 -23.96 5.06
CA ALA A 118 7.95 -25.01 4.12
C ALA A 118 6.79 -24.62 3.19
N PHE A 119 5.80 -23.88 3.69
CA PHE A 119 4.70 -23.34 2.87
C PHE A 119 5.23 -22.33 1.85
N VAL A 120 6.06 -21.37 2.30
CA VAL A 120 6.64 -20.36 1.43
C VAL A 120 7.53 -21.01 0.37
N ASP A 121 8.40 -21.95 0.76
CA ASP A 121 9.26 -22.67 -0.19
C ASP A 121 8.43 -23.44 -1.23
N ASP A 122 7.36 -24.12 -0.83
CA ASP A 122 6.44 -24.80 -1.79
C ASP A 122 5.80 -23.76 -2.75
N MET A 123 5.40 -22.60 -2.25
CA MET A 123 4.81 -21.53 -3.06
C MET A 123 5.80 -20.95 -4.08
N TYR A 124 7.03 -20.67 -3.67
CA TYR A 124 8.05 -20.04 -4.52
C TYR A 124 8.77 -21.01 -5.45
N ASP A 125 8.83 -22.31 -5.14
CA ASP A 125 9.53 -23.30 -5.97
C ASP A 125 8.58 -24.07 -6.91
N ASN A 126 7.37 -24.40 -6.45
CA ASN A 126 6.48 -25.34 -7.12
C ASN A 126 5.27 -24.73 -7.80
N SER A 127 5.03 -23.42 -7.64
CA SER A 127 3.91 -22.76 -8.32
C SER A 127 4.15 -22.62 -9.82
N ILE A 128 3.05 -22.48 -10.55
CA ILE A 128 3.04 -22.30 -12.01
C ILE A 128 3.90 -21.11 -12.42
N LEU A 129 3.86 -20.02 -11.66
CA LEU A 129 4.60 -18.79 -11.95
C LEU A 129 5.96 -18.71 -11.26
N ALA A 130 6.40 -19.75 -10.56
CA ALA A 130 7.66 -19.74 -9.81
C ALA A 130 8.90 -19.59 -10.73
N ASN A 131 8.87 -20.21 -11.89
CA ASN A 131 9.96 -20.17 -12.86
C ASN A 131 9.49 -20.52 -14.28
N ARG A 132 10.33 -20.24 -15.27
CA ARG A 132 10.01 -20.47 -16.67
C ARG A 132 9.68 -21.94 -16.98
N THR A 133 10.33 -22.89 -16.33
CA THR A 133 10.08 -24.33 -16.56
C THR A 133 8.67 -24.74 -16.12
N ASN A 134 8.23 -24.31 -14.94
CA ASN A 134 6.89 -24.58 -14.43
C ASN A 134 5.83 -23.91 -15.29
N PHE A 135 6.10 -22.65 -15.67
CA PHE A 135 5.22 -21.85 -16.50
C PHE A 135 5.01 -22.50 -17.87
N ASP A 136 6.07 -22.82 -18.60
CA ASP A 136 6.00 -23.44 -19.93
C ASP A 136 5.31 -24.79 -19.90
N LYS A 137 5.55 -25.59 -18.85
CA LYS A 137 4.84 -26.87 -18.66
C LYS A 137 3.33 -26.66 -18.53
N PHE A 138 2.91 -25.67 -17.77
CA PHE A 138 1.49 -25.33 -17.65
C PHE A 138 0.92 -24.78 -18.95
N MET A 139 1.62 -23.86 -19.62
CA MET A 139 1.18 -23.25 -20.88
C MET A 139 1.04 -24.26 -22.03
N LYS A 140 1.84 -25.32 -22.06
CA LYS A 140 1.72 -26.40 -23.05
C LYS A 140 0.45 -27.22 -22.84
N LYS A 141 0.08 -27.52 -21.59
CA LYS A 141 -1.09 -28.36 -21.28
C LYS A 141 -1.79 -27.85 -19.99
N PRO A 142 -2.52 -26.73 -20.08
CA PRO A 142 -3.23 -26.24 -18.92
C PRO A 142 -4.34 -27.21 -18.50
N THR A 143 -4.51 -27.39 -17.19
CA THR A 143 -5.57 -28.24 -16.64
C THR A 143 -6.18 -27.59 -15.40
N VAL A 144 -7.47 -27.84 -15.19
CA VAL A 144 -8.17 -27.39 -13.96
C VAL A 144 -7.47 -27.88 -12.71
N LYS A 145 -7.04 -29.16 -12.72
CA LYS A 145 -6.34 -29.79 -11.59
C LYS A 145 -5.01 -29.10 -11.27
N ALA A 146 -4.25 -28.64 -12.29
CA ALA A 146 -3.00 -27.92 -12.06
C ALA A 146 -3.26 -26.59 -11.35
N ILE A 147 -4.27 -25.82 -11.80
CA ILE A 147 -4.66 -24.55 -11.18
C ILE A 147 -5.14 -24.75 -9.73
N GLU A 148 -5.94 -25.79 -9.48
CA GLU A 148 -6.50 -26.04 -8.14
C GLU A 148 -5.45 -26.52 -7.12
N LYS A 149 -4.36 -27.12 -7.60
CA LYS A 149 -3.25 -27.60 -6.77
C LYS A 149 -2.10 -26.60 -6.63
N ASP A 150 -2.13 -25.54 -7.42
CA ASP A 150 -1.08 -24.53 -7.43
C ASP A 150 -1.03 -23.74 -6.11
N PRO A 151 0.09 -23.78 -5.35
CA PRO A 151 0.18 -23.11 -4.05
C PRO A 151 -0.03 -21.60 -4.12
N ALA A 152 0.54 -20.90 -5.12
CA ALA A 152 0.38 -19.47 -5.28
C ALA A 152 -1.06 -19.08 -5.66
N THR A 153 -1.75 -19.90 -6.46
CA THR A 153 -3.17 -19.69 -6.76
C THR A 153 -4.05 -19.87 -5.53
N ALA A 154 -3.77 -20.88 -4.70
CA ALA A 154 -4.49 -21.11 -3.44
C ALA A 154 -4.24 -19.95 -2.45
N TYR A 155 -3.00 -19.48 -2.32
CA TYR A 155 -2.64 -18.31 -1.53
C TYR A 155 -3.40 -17.05 -2.00
N SER A 156 -3.27 -16.70 -3.29
CA SER A 156 -3.88 -15.49 -3.86
C SER A 156 -5.39 -15.50 -3.78
N ARG A 157 -6.04 -16.64 -4.04
CA ARG A 157 -7.49 -16.78 -3.88
C ARG A 157 -7.92 -16.50 -2.44
N SER A 158 -7.30 -17.18 -1.49
CA SER A 158 -7.63 -17.08 -0.07
C SER A 158 -7.41 -15.65 0.46
N LYS A 159 -6.32 -14.99 0.03
CA LYS A 159 -6.02 -13.59 0.32
C LYS A 159 -7.13 -12.66 -0.18
N ILE A 160 -7.49 -12.77 -1.46
CA ILE A 160 -8.49 -11.92 -2.11
C ILE A 160 -9.87 -12.11 -1.47
N GLU A 161 -10.28 -13.36 -1.23
CA GLU A 161 -11.56 -13.69 -0.59
C GLU A 161 -11.67 -13.05 0.80
N LYS A 162 -10.60 -13.14 1.60
CA LYS A 162 -10.57 -12.55 2.95
C LYS A 162 -10.58 -11.02 2.92
N LEU A 163 -9.72 -10.42 2.11
CA LEU A 163 -9.68 -8.96 1.95
C LEU A 163 -11.02 -8.40 1.47
N LYS A 164 -11.65 -9.07 0.49
CA LYS A 164 -12.98 -8.68 0.00
C LYS A 164 -14.04 -8.74 1.09
N ALA A 165 -14.06 -9.81 1.90
CA ALA A 165 -15.03 -9.95 2.99
C ALA A 165 -14.88 -8.81 4.01
N VAL A 166 -13.66 -8.52 4.46
CA VAL A 166 -13.39 -7.43 5.42
C VAL A 166 -13.67 -6.06 4.80
N SER A 167 -13.35 -5.86 3.52
CA SER A 167 -13.62 -4.61 2.81
C SER A 167 -15.12 -4.29 2.69
N ILE A 168 -15.97 -5.30 2.54
CA ILE A 168 -17.43 -5.10 2.50
C ILE A 168 -17.94 -4.58 3.84
N GLU A 169 -17.48 -5.16 4.95
CA GLU A 169 -17.83 -4.73 6.30
C GLU A 169 -17.31 -3.32 6.60
N GLU A 170 -16.04 -3.06 6.30
CA GLU A 170 -15.40 -1.75 6.46
C GLU A 170 -16.14 -0.66 5.68
N LYS A 171 -16.50 -0.92 4.43
CA LYS A 171 -17.23 0.01 3.57
C LYS A 171 -18.64 0.32 4.10
N ALA A 172 -19.33 -0.67 4.65
CA ALA A 172 -20.65 -0.43 5.26
C ALA A 172 -20.58 0.53 6.46
N LEU A 173 -19.57 0.34 7.33
CA LEU A 173 -19.32 1.22 8.47
C LEU A 173 -18.84 2.62 8.02
N SER A 174 -17.98 2.69 7.02
CA SER A 174 -17.49 3.95 6.44
C SER A 174 -18.62 4.78 5.84
N ASN A 175 -19.53 4.17 5.10
CA ASN A 175 -20.68 4.85 4.54
C ASN A 175 -21.62 5.41 5.65
N GLY A 176 -21.82 4.65 6.73
CA GLY A 176 -22.58 5.12 7.90
C GLY A 176 -21.93 6.33 8.56
N LEU A 177 -20.61 6.31 8.73
CA LEU A 177 -19.84 7.42 9.30
C LEU A 177 -19.91 8.66 8.41
N GLU A 178 -19.80 8.50 7.08
CA GLU A 178 -19.93 9.62 6.13
C GLU A 178 -21.28 10.35 6.25
N LEU A 179 -22.38 9.61 6.39
CA LEU A 179 -23.70 10.20 6.57
C LEU A 179 -23.80 11.00 7.87
N LEU A 180 -23.21 10.48 8.96
CA LEU A 180 -23.19 11.19 10.24
C LEU A 180 -22.29 12.44 10.20
N HIS A 181 -21.14 12.36 9.53
CA HIS A 181 -20.28 13.54 9.31
C HIS A 181 -21.00 14.62 8.51
N LYS A 182 -21.75 14.27 7.47
CA LYS A 182 -22.58 15.23 6.72
C LYS A 182 -23.61 15.92 7.63
N ALA A 183 -24.27 15.16 8.50
CA ALA A 183 -25.22 15.72 9.47
C ALA A 183 -24.52 16.62 10.49
N TYR A 184 -23.34 16.21 10.99
CA TYR A 184 -22.53 16.99 11.92
C TYR A 184 -22.08 18.33 11.33
N ILE A 185 -21.48 18.32 10.13
CA ILE A 185 -21.04 19.55 9.45
C ILE A 185 -22.21 20.49 9.15
N ARG A 186 -23.35 19.93 8.73
CA ARG A 186 -24.58 20.73 8.55
C ARG A 186 -25.03 21.40 9.85
N GLY A 187 -25.01 20.65 10.97
CA GLY A 187 -25.34 21.20 12.29
C GLY A 187 -24.41 22.34 12.70
N LEU A 188 -23.09 22.19 12.50
CA LEU A 188 -22.13 23.27 12.75
C LEU A 188 -22.43 24.53 11.93
N GLY A 189 -22.82 24.38 10.66
CA GLY A 189 -23.21 25.47 9.78
C GLY A 189 -24.47 26.20 10.27
N GLU A 190 -25.47 25.45 10.73
CA GLU A 190 -26.70 26.01 11.30
C GLU A 190 -26.43 26.73 12.63
N MET A 191 -25.46 26.31 13.43
CA MET A 191 -24.98 26.99 14.63
C MET A 191 -24.19 28.28 14.33
N LYS A 192 -23.94 28.61 13.06
CA LYS A 192 -23.14 29.77 12.62
C LYS A 192 -21.72 29.76 13.20
N LEU A 193 -21.18 28.60 13.46
CA LEU A 193 -19.77 28.44 13.84
C LEU A 193 -18.86 28.70 12.65
N PRO A 194 -17.61 29.16 12.87
CA PRO A 194 -16.64 29.40 11.81
C PRO A 194 -16.12 28.05 11.24
N VAL A 195 -16.92 27.46 10.35
CA VAL A 195 -16.52 26.27 9.58
C VAL A 195 -16.20 26.68 8.15
N PRO A 196 -15.29 25.98 7.47
CA PRO A 196 -15.01 26.23 6.05
C PRO A 196 -16.31 26.16 5.23
N SER A 197 -16.60 27.22 4.47
CA SER A 197 -17.79 27.27 3.61
C SER A 197 -17.59 26.63 2.24
N TYR A 198 -16.39 26.16 1.95
CA TYR A 198 -16.01 25.51 0.69
C TYR A 198 -15.83 24.01 0.88
N PRO A 199 -16.16 23.21 -0.14
CA PRO A 199 -16.01 21.76 -0.07
C PRO A 199 -14.53 21.34 -0.03
N ASP A 200 -14.27 20.13 0.45
CA ASP A 200 -12.96 19.49 0.34
C ASP A 200 -12.54 19.32 -1.13
N ALA A 201 -11.27 18.96 -1.38
CA ALA A 201 -10.74 18.78 -2.72
C ALA A 201 -11.53 17.70 -3.49
N ASN A 202 -12.02 18.06 -4.68
CA ASN A 202 -12.85 17.22 -5.54
C ASN A 202 -12.34 17.18 -6.99
N PHE A 203 -11.01 17.31 -7.18
CA PHE A 203 -10.32 17.38 -8.48
C PHE A 203 -10.61 18.64 -9.31
N THR A 204 -11.34 19.62 -8.79
CA THR A 204 -11.43 20.92 -9.43
C THR A 204 -10.17 21.73 -9.19
N LEU A 205 -9.82 22.59 -10.16
CA LEU A 205 -8.65 23.46 -10.04
C LEU A 205 -8.82 24.40 -8.83
N ARG A 206 -7.82 24.39 -7.94
CA ARG A 206 -7.72 25.33 -6.82
C ARG A 206 -6.44 26.14 -6.98
N LEU A 207 -6.54 27.42 -6.85
CA LEU A 207 -5.40 28.33 -6.85
C LEU A 207 -5.14 28.79 -5.41
N THR A 208 -3.94 28.55 -4.92
CA THR A 208 -3.41 29.17 -3.71
C THR A 208 -2.39 30.22 -4.10
N TYR A 209 -2.43 31.38 -3.47
CA TYR A 209 -1.47 32.46 -3.71
C TYR A 209 -1.23 33.26 -2.43
N GLY A 210 -0.10 33.92 -2.39
CA GLY A 210 0.26 34.76 -1.25
C GLY A 210 1.48 35.62 -1.54
N ASN A 211 1.81 36.49 -0.61
CA ASN A 211 3.05 37.26 -0.66
C ASN A 211 4.08 36.63 0.25
N VAL A 212 5.30 36.51 -0.23
CA VAL A 212 6.46 36.11 0.60
C VAL A 212 6.73 37.21 1.61
N LYS A 213 6.57 36.91 2.90
CA LYS A 213 6.74 37.87 3.99
C LYS A 213 7.45 37.22 5.19
N ALA A 214 8.18 38.04 5.94
CA ALA A 214 8.64 37.67 7.26
C ALA A 214 7.47 37.56 8.23
N TYR A 215 7.62 36.78 9.33
CA TYR A 215 6.62 36.64 10.37
C TYR A 215 7.25 36.47 11.77
N SER A 216 6.48 36.80 12.78
CA SER A 216 6.87 36.63 14.19
C SER A 216 5.93 35.64 14.83
N PRO A 217 6.32 34.37 15.08
CA PRO A 217 5.44 33.32 15.62
C PRO A 217 5.13 33.54 17.09
N ARG A 218 5.99 34.25 17.83
CA ARG A 218 5.84 34.58 19.25
C ARG A 218 6.75 35.74 19.62
N ASP A 219 6.60 36.24 20.83
CA ASP A 219 7.42 37.33 21.35
C ASP A 219 8.93 37.02 21.26
N ALA A 220 9.73 38.03 20.91
CA ALA A 220 11.19 37.97 20.72
C ALA A 220 11.70 37.03 19.62
N ILE A 221 10.81 36.48 18.76
CA ILE A 221 11.23 35.65 17.62
C ILE A 221 10.71 36.25 16.32
N HIS A 222 11.64 36.47 15.36
CA HIS A 222 11.34 36.95 14.03
C HIS A 222 12.00 36.06 12.97
N TYR A 223 11.21 35.53 12.05
CA TYR A 223 11.70 34.76 10.90
C TYR A 223 11.65 35.63 9.64
N ASN A 224 12.79 35.77 8.97
CA ASN A 224 12.87 36.39 7.67
C ASN A 224 12.14 35.53 6.62
N TYR A 225 11.77 36.19 5.50
CA TYR A 225 11.18 35.50 4.35
C TYR A 225 12.19 34.70 3.52
N TYR A 226 13.47 34.70 3.91
CA TYR A 226 14.55 33.96 3.27
C TYR A 226 15.55 33.46 4.31
N THR A 227 16.30 32.43 3.95
CA THR A 227 17.47 31.93 4.67
C THR A 227 18.71 32.08 3.80
N THR A 228 19.89 31.96 4.40
CA THR A 228 21.17 32.03 3.67
C THR A 228 21.83 30.64 3.62
N THR A 229 22.81 30.49 2.75
CA THR A 229 23.62 29.27 2.64
C THR A 229 24.47 29.01 3.88
N ASP A 230 24.68 30.00 4.75
CA ASP A 230 25.39 29.83 6.02
C ASP A 230 24.67 28.81 6.91
N GLY A 231 23.33 28.79 6.91
CA GLY A 231 22.53 27.83 7.64
C GLY A 231 22.72 26.36 7.20
N ILE A 232 23.23 26.14 5.98
CA ILE A 232 23.60 24.78 5.53
C ILE A 232 24.84 24.31 6.29
N LEU A 233 25.85 25.20 6.42
CA LEU A 233 27.08 24.89 7.13
C LEU A 233 26.87 24.78 8.64
N GLU A 234 25.97 25.58 9.21
CA GLU A 234 25.60 25.50 10.64
C GLU A 234 24.97 24.16 11.04
N LYS A 235 24.25 23.54 10.11
CA LYS A 235 23.58 22.26 10.33
C LYS A 235 24.44 21.06 9.93
N GLU A 236 25.61 21.28 9.34
CA GLU A 236 26.47 20.17 8.89
C GLU A 236 26.78 19.19 10.02
N ASN A 237 26.44 17.92 9.80
CA ASN A 237 26.79 16.82 10.68
C ASN A 237 27.29 15.63 9.84
N PRO A 238 28.61 15.38 9.79
CA PRO A 238 29.20 14.28 9.02
C PRO A 238 28.75 12.87 9.49
N GLU A 239 28.24 12.75 10.72
CA GLU A 239 27.77 11.47 11.27
C GLU A 239 26.31 11.19 10.94
N ASP A 240 25.58 12.17 10.45
CA ASP A 240 24.17 12.05 10.06
C ASP A 240 24.03 12.19 8.56
N ARG A 241 23.61 11.12 7.88
CA ARG A 241 23.46 11.07 6.43
C ARG A 241 22.60 12.20 5.85
N GLU A 242 21.60 12.68 6.58
CA GLU A 242 20.71 13.76 6.13
C GLU A 242 21.37 15.14 6.17
N PHE A 243 22.40 15.30 7.01
CA PHE A 243 23.10 16.57 7.24
C PHE A 243 24.54 16.59 6.69
N VAL A 244 24.92 15.62 5.88
CA VAL A 244 26.21 15.63 5.19
C VAL A 244 26.18 16.66 4.06
N VAL A 245 27.06 17.65 4.13
CA VAL A 245 27.23 18.64 3.05
C VAL A 245 28.24 18.13 2.03
N PRO A 246 27.88 17.97 0.73
CA PRO A 246 28.81 17.56 -0.30
C PRO A 246 30.02 18.53 -0.39
N ALA A 247 31.23 17.98 -0.49
CA ALA A 247 32.47 18.76 -0.45
C ALA A 247 32.49 19.93 -1.47
N LYS A 248 31.95 19.67 -2.69
CA LYS A 248 31.89 20.71 -3.72
C LYS A 248 30.91 21.83 -3.36
N LEU A 249 29.78 21.50 -2.74
CA LEU A 249 28.83 22.51 -2.27
C LEU A 249 29.45 23.35 -1.14
N LYS A 250 30.12 22.72 -0.21
CA LYS A 250 30.84 23.38 0.89
C LYS A 250 31.91 24.34 0.36
N GLU A 251 32.70 23.94 -0.63
CA GLU A 251 33.69 24.78 -1.30
C GLU A 251 33.05 26.01 -1.92
N LEU A 252 31.96 25.85 -2.67
CA LEU A 252 31.26 26.97 -3.34
C LEU A 252 30.66 27.95 -2.32
N ILE A 253 30.11 27.46 -1.22
CA ILE A 253 29.56 28.31 -0.16
C ILE A 253 30.67 29.11 0.52
N LEU A 254 31.77 28.47 0.89
CA LEU A 254 32.92 29.14 1.52
C LEU A 254 33.57 30.19 0.62
N ASN A 255 33.66 29.92 -0.68
CA ASN A 255 34.22 30.85 -1.67
C ASN A 255 33.20 31.91 -2.14
N LYS A 256 31.92 31.81 -1.68
CA LYS A 256 30.83 32.69 -2.13
C LYS A 256 30.65 32.67 -3.66
N ASP A 257 30.93 31.53 -4.27
CA ASP A 257 30.79 31.34 -5.72
C ASP A 257 29.40 30.79 -6.04
N PHE A 258 28.45 31.69 -6.20
CA PHE A 258 27.06 31.39 -6.52
C PHE A 258 26.70 31.68 -7.99
N GLY A 259 27.71 32.01 -8.83
CA GLY A 259 27.52 32.37 -10.21
C GLY A 259 26.54 33.55 -10.35
N ARG A 260 25.48 33.38 -11.15
CA ARG A 260 24.44 34.40 -11.36
C ARG A 260 23.34 34.42 -10.29
N TYR A 261 23.39 33.55 -9.33
CA TYR A 261 22.33 33.39 -8.32
C TYR A 261 22.65 34.15 -7.03
N ALA A 262 21.61 34.56 -6.30
CA ALA A 262 21.77 35.23 -5.01
C ALA A 262 22.13 34.21 -3.89
N ILE A 263 22.73 34.71 -2.81
CA ILE A 263 23.15 33.92 -1.63
C ILE A 263 21.94 33.49 -0.78
N CYS A 264 20.72 33.66 -1.22
CA CYS A 264 19.53 33.42 -0.43
C CYS A 264 18.73 32.21 -0.92
N LEU A 265 18.12 31.49 0.03
CA LEU A 265 17.13 30.45 -0.19
C LEU A 265 15.76 30.99 0.22
N LEU A 266 14.78 30.97 -0.69
CA LEU A 266 13.42 31.31 -0.35
C LEU A 266 12.83 30.22 0.54
N TYR A 267 12.19 30.64 1.62
CA TYR A 267 11.41 29.72 2.46
C TYR A 267 10.08 29.46 1.77
N THR A 268 9.87 28.23 1.34
CA THR A 268 8.57 27.73 0.85
C THR A 268 7.97 26.83 1.92
N SER A 269 6.93 27.31 2.58
CA SER A 269 6.12 26.51 3.50
C SER A 269 5.12 25.66 2.72
#